data_556ba6d62e0d502348eb135233ad81db
#
_entry.id   556ba6d62e0d502348eb135233ad81db
#
_cell.length_a   1.000
_cell.length_b   1.000
_cell.length_c   1.000
_cell.angle_alpha   90.00
_cell.angle_beta   90.00
_cell.angle_gamma   90.00
#
_symmetry.space_group_name_H-M   'P 1'
#
loop_
_entity.id
_entity.type
_entity.pdbx_description
1 polymer ?
#
loop_
_entity_poly.entity_id
_entity_poly.type
_entity_poly.pdbx_seq_one_letter_code
_entity_poly.pdbx_strand_id
1 'polypeptide(L)'
;MVKILKNLFIVITCFITIVFIYGFINYSKPFEKFKINNSLYDEIQILIIDNQEFRDLNKNSILDVYEDHRLDAQTRSNDLLSKMTLEEKVGQMFHPPFILEPDLLMFLYEVAIRGNKLTESHIVEDNITHFNLYGNPSPVKLGSKINYLQKIASRTRLGIPITISSDPIHEVPRGGGIASFSVDGFSKWPSQLGFAASQDPNLVRRFAEVAREEYLAVGIRTALHPMSDLSTDPRWARNFGTFGSSAYLSSDMTLAYMDGFQGKDINNDSVLTMVKHFPGGGPQEDGLDAHLFSGRNQIYPGNNFNYHLIPFKEAVKNNLKVIMPYYGIPVGQTNEEVAMAFNKYVLTDLLRNELGYNGVICSDWGVITGRHWGVDSLSIKERYKKSLEAGIDQYGGENDPSHIINLVKDGHVSEERVNESVRKILINKFELGLFDNPYVDEDIINKRVGLFKNLPRNFKATRYH
;
A
#
# COMPACT_ATOMS: atom_id res chain seq x y z
N MET A 1 28.39 14.67 -40.01
CA MET A 1 27.60 15.03 -38.81
C MET A 1 26.10 15.05 -39.08
N VAL A 2 25.57 15.84 -40.02
CA VAL A 2 24.11 15.95 -40.30
C VAL A 2 23.48 14.60 -40.71
N LYS A 3 24.13 13.77 -41.51
CA LYS A 3 23.62 12.46 -41.93
C LYS A 3 23.54 11.44 -40.77
N ILE A 4 24.48 11.50 -39.82
CA ILE A 4 24.49 10.65 -38.62
C ILE A 4 23.34 11.08 -37.66
N LEU A 5 23.16 12.38 -37.46
CA LEU A 5 22.07 12.92 -36.66
C LEU A 5 20.70 12.59 -37.24
N LYS A 6 20.56 12.66 -38.59
CA LYS A 6 19.31 12.27 -39.27
C LYS A 6 19.01 10.78 -39.10
N ASN A 7 20.01 9.91 -39.24
CA ASN A 7 19.83 8.47 -39.05
C ASN A 7 19.50 8.13 -37.58
N LEU A 8 20.18 8.78 -36.64
CA LEU A 8 19.87 8.62 -35.19
C LEU A 8 18.45 9.05 -34.87
N PHE A 9 18.01 10.19 -35.42
CA PHE A 9 16.63 10.68 -35.27
C PHE A 9 15.61 9.69 -35.83
N ILE A 10 15.83 9.12 -36.99
CA ILE A 10 14.96 8.09 -37.60
C ILE A 10 14.92 6.84 -36.73
N VAL A 11 16.04 6.36 -36.23
CA VAL A 11 16.10 5.17 -35.37
C VAL A 11 15.33 5.42 -34.05
N ILE A 12 15.51 6.58 -33.41
CA ILE A 12 14.81 6.96 -32.22
C ILE A 12 13.28 7.06 -32.48
N THR A 13 12.89 7.69 -33.58
CA THR A 13 11.45 7.83 -33.93
C THR A 13 10.85 6.46 -34.24
N CYS A 14 11.52 5.58 -34.97
CA CYS A 14 11.05 4.21 -35.19
C CYS A 14 10.95 3.42 -33.89
N PHE A 15 11.92 3.53 -33.00
CA PHE A 15 11.88 2.88 -31.68
C PHE A 15 10.68 3.37 -30.85
N ILE A 16 10.51 4.68 -30.75
CA ILE A 16 9.34 5.29 -30.04
C ILE A 16 8.01 4.82 -30.67
N THR A 17 7.95 4.78 -32.00
CA THR A 17 6.73 4.32 -32.70
C THR A 17 6.44 2.84 -32.45
N ILE A 18 7.46 1.98 -32.43
CA ILE A 18 7.32 0.55 -32.13
C ILE A 18 6.86 0.36 -30.68
N VAL A 19 7.47 1.06 -29.74
CA VAL A 19 7.09 1.02 -28.32
C VAL A 19 5.66 1.53 -28.14
N PHE A 20 5.28 2.60 -28.86
CA PHE A 20 3.93 3.14 -28.83
C PHE A 20 2.88 2.17 -29.42
N ILE A 21 3.20 1.55 -30.55
CA ILE A 21 2.35 0.53 -31.19
C ILE A 21 2.23 -0.70 -30.28
N TYR A 22 3.34 -1.17 -29.71
CA TYR A 22 3.35 -2.29 -28.79
C TYR A 22 2.54 -1.99 -27.51
N GLY A 23 2.75 -0.82 -26.93
CA GLY A 23 1.97 -0.35 -25.76
C GLY A 23 0.48 -0.19 -26.09
N PHE A 24 0.16 0.43 -27.25
CA PHE A 24 -1.22 0.58 -27.70
C PHE A 24 -1.89 -0.77 -27.97
N ILE A 25 -1.21 -1.72 -28.61
CA ILE A 25 -1.72 -3.07 -28.83
C ILE A 25 -1.95 -3.81 -27.51
N ASN A 26 -1.09 -3.63 -26.52
CA ASN A 26 -1.24 -4.30 -25.24
C ASN A 26 -2.24 -3.62 -24.29
N TYR A 27 -2.37 -2.29 -24.34
CA TYR A 27 -3.27 -1.51 -23.47
C TYR A 27 -4.70 -1.33 -24.04
N SER A 28 -4.85 -1.30 -25.37
CA SER A 28 -6.15 -1.07 -26.01
C SER A 28 -6.84 -2.34 -26.47
N LYS A 29 -6.39 -3.52 -26.05
CA LYS A 29 -6.99 -4.78 -26.54
C LYS A 29 -8.49 -4.82 -26.27
N PRO A 30 -9.35 -4.55 -27.28
CA PRO A 30 -10.78 -4.89 -27.22
C PRO A 30 -10.97 -6.34 -26.81
N PHE A 31 -10.00 -7.19 -27.12
CA PHE A 31 -9.97 -8.62 -26.79
C PHE A 31 -9.74 -8.90 -25.30
N GLU A 32 -8.95 -8.11 -24.58
CA GLU A 32 -8.79 -8.27 -23.12
C GLU A 32 -10.03 -7.83 -22.36
N LYS A 33 -10.65 -6.70 -22.77
CA LYS A 33 -11.97 -6.31 -22.21
C LYS A 33 -13.03 -7.36 -22.48
N PHE A 34 -13.02 -7.96 -23.67
CA PHE A 34 -13.94 -9.05 -24.02
C PHE A 34 -13.66 -10.30 -23.17
N LYS A 35 -12.40 -10.69 -23.01
CA LYS A 35 -11.99 -11.82 -22.17
C LYS A 35 -12.36 -11.58 -20.69
N ILE A 36 -12.09 -10.39 -20.16
CA ILE A 36 -12.48 -10.00 -18.80
C ILE A 36 -13.99 -10.12 -18.63
N ASN A 37 -14.79 -9.53 -19.52
CA ASN A 37 -16.26 -9.59 -19.42
C ASN A 37 -16.81 -11.01 -19.47
N ASN A 38 -16.21 -11.89 -20.25
CA ASN A 38 -16.62 -13.30 -20.36
C ASN A 38 -16.15 -14.16 -19.17
N SER A 39 -15.22 -13.68 -18.36
CA SER A 39 -14.71 -14.37 -17.16
C SER A 39 -15.43 -13.94 -15.88
N LEU A 40 -16.30 -12.92 -15.97
CA LEU A 40 -17.05 -12.42 -14.81
C LEU A 40 -18.30 -13.27 -14.56
N TYR A 41 -18.56 -13.52 -13.29
CA TYR A 41 -19.82 -14.10 -12.82
C TYR A 41 -20.96 -13.07 -12.93
N ASP A 42 -22.17 -13.50 -12.63
CA ASP A 42 -23.33 -12.62 -12.54
C ASP A 42 -23.15 -11.53 -11.49
N GLU A 43 -23.99 -10.52 -11.53
CA GLU A 43 -24.04 -9.52 -10.48
C GLU A 43 -24.52 -10.15 -9.17
N ILE A 44 -24.02 -9.64 -8.06
CA ILE A 44 -24.44 -10.09 -6.73
C ILE A 44 -25.94 -9.80 -6.54
N GLN A 45 -26.60 -10.69 -5.83
CA GLN A 45 -27.97 -10.49 -5.36
C GLN A 45 -27.96 -10.00 -3.91
N ILE A 46 -29.07 -9.41 -3.48
CA ILE A 46 -29.29 -9.06 -2.08
C ILE A 46 -30.24 -10.11 -1.50
N LEU A 47 -29.79 -10.79 -0.47
CA LEU A 47 -30.61 -11.72 0.33
C LEU A 47 -31.28 -10.92 1.44
N ILE A 48 -32.56 -11.17 1.67
CA ILE A 48 -33.30 -10.57 2.79
C ILE A 48 -33.61 -11.67 3.80
N ILE A 49 -32.97 -11.59 4.96
CA ILE A 49 -33.11 -12.56 6.06
C ILE A 49 -33.36 -11.78 7.35
N ASP A 50 -34.43 -12.11 8.07
CA ASP A 50 -34.86 -11.44 9.31
C ASP A 50 -34.98 -9.90 9.14
N ASN A 51 -35.49 -9.44 8.00
CA ASN A 51 -35.63 -8.03 7.60
C ASN A 51 -34.27 -7.28 7.50
N GLN A 52 -33.17 -7.99 7.30
CA GLN A 52 -31.84 -7.43 7.04
C GLN A 52 -31.35 -7.81 5.65
N GLU A 53 -30.60 -6.91 5.03
CA GLU A 53 -30.01 -7.10 3.69
C GLU A 53 -28.61 -7.68 3.78
N PHE A 54 -28.34 -8.72 3.01
CA PHE A 54 -27.02 -9.36 2.90
C PHE A 54 -26.62 -9.47 1.43
N ARG A 55 -25.35 -9.29 1.15
CA ARG A 55 -24.79 -9.42 -0.19
C ARG A 55 -24.43 -10.87 -0.46
N ASP A 56 -25.08 -11.51 -1.43
CA ASP A 56 -24.70 -12.85 -1.92
C ASP A 56 -23.47 -12.74 -2.82
N LEU A 57 -22.29 -12.73 -2.19
CA LEU A 57 -21.02 -12.44 -2.85
C LEU A 57 -20.54 -13.58 -3.74
N ASN A 58 -20.84 -14.84 -3.38
CA ASN A 58 -20.50 -16.01 -4.17
C ASN A 58 -21.62 -16.51 -5.11
N LYS A 59 -22.78 -15.85 -5.13
CA LYS A 59 -23.92 -16.08 -6.05
C LYS A 59 -24.54 -17.48 -5.89
N ASN A 60 -24.52 -18.02 -4.67
CA ASN A 60 -25.09 -19.33 -4.39
C ASN A 60 -26.53 -19.28 -3.83
N SER A 61 -27.07 -18.09 -3.62
CA SER A 61 -28.40 -17.80 -3.04
C SER A 61 -28.58 -18.31 -1.59
N ILE A 62 -27.48 -18.48 -0.86
CA ILE A 62 -27.44 -18.89 0.55
C ILE A 62 -26.59 -17.87 1.30
N LEU A 63 -27.01 -17.47 2.49
CA LEU A 63 -26.18 -16.61 3.35
C LEU A 63 -25.03 -17.43 3.93
N ASP A 64 -23.83 -17.25 3.40
CA ASP A 64 -22.62 -17.83 3.95
C ASP A 64 -22.13 -17.05 5.19
N VAL A 65 -21.33 -17.71 6.04
CA VAL A 65 -20.80 -17.10 7.26
C VAL A 65 -19.98 -15.85 6.96
N TYR A 66 -19.18 -15.82 5.88
CA TYR A 66 -18.38 -14.65 5.53
C TYR A 66 -19.21 -13.47 5.01
N GLU A 67 -20.45 -13.69 4.57
CA GLU A 67 -21.39 -12.67 4.08
C GLU A 67 -22.22 -12.07 5.21
N ASP A 68 -22.31 -12.75 6.36
CA ASP A 68 -23.12 -12.32 7.50
C ASP A 68 -22.40 -11.22 8.29
N HIS A 69 -22.80 -9.97 8.06
CA HIS A 69 -22.22 -8.79 8.72
C HIS A 69 -22.50 -8.69 10.22
N ARG A 70 -23.35 -9.57 10.80
CA ARG A 70 -23.59 -9.67 12.25
C ARG A 70 -22.46 -10.39 12.98
N LEU A 71 -21.63 -11.13 12.26
CA LEU A 71 -20.51 -11.90 12.79
C LEU A 71 -19.21 -11.09 12.79
N ASP A 72 -18.31 -11.44 13.69
CA ASP A 72 -17.02 -10.78 13.82
C ASP A 72 -16.07 -11.07 12.63
N ALA A 73 -15.10 -10.18 12.41
CA ALA A 73 -14.15 -10.26 11.30
C ALA A 73 -13.32 -11.56 11.31
N GLN A 74 -12.97 -12.11 12.48
CA GLN A 74 -12.19 -13.33 12.60
C GLN A 74 -13.00 -14.54 12.12
N THR A 75 -14.25 -14.66 12.53
CA THR A 75 -15.18 -15.72 12.15
C THR A 75 -15.41 -15.68 10.62
N ARG A 76 -15.73 -14.49 10.08
CA ARG A 76 -15.94 -14.27 8.65
C ARG A 76 -14.71 -14.58 7.82
N SER A 77 -13.52 -14.16 8.27
CA SER A 77 -12.26 -14.40 7.55
C SER A 77 -11.88 -15.90 7.51
N ASN A 78 -12.13 -16.64 8.58
CA ASN A 78 -11.87 -18.08 8.61
C ASN A 78 -12.78 -18.84 7.64
N ASP A 79 -14.06 -18.49 7.56
CA ASP A 79 -15.00 -19.10 6.62
C ASP A 79 -14.59 -18.82 5.18
N LEU A 80 -14.34 -17.54 4.84
CA LEU A 80 -13.90 -17.16 3.48
C LEU A 80 -12.60 -17.87 3.10
N LEU A 81 -11.61 -17.88 4.00
CA LEU A 81 -10.33 -18.55 3.78
C LEU A 81 -10.48 -20.03 3.45
N SER A 82 -11.43 -20.71 4.09
CA SER A 82 -11.73 -22.14 3.83
C SER A 82 -12.31 -22.41 2.45
N LYS A 83 -12.93 -21.38 1.82
CA LYS A 83 -13.57 -21.46 0.50
C LYS A 83 -12.61 -21.04 -0.63
N MET A 84 -11.49 -20.39 -0.31
CA MET A 84 -10.53 -19.87 -1.29
C MET A 84 -9.64 -20.95 -1.87
N THR A 85 -9.38 -20.88 -3.18
CA THR A 85 -8.30 -21.64 -3.83
C THR A 85 -6.93 -21.05 -3.48
N LEU A 86 -5.85 -21.80 -3.74
CA LEU A 86 -4.49 -21.31 -3.52
C LEU A 86 -4.22 -20.04 -4.33
N GLU A 87 -4.68 -19.96 -5.57
CA GLU A 87 -4.52 -18.81 -6.45
C GLU A 87 -5.24 -17.56 -5.88
N GLU A 88 -6.45 -17.73 -5.37
CA GLU A 88 -7.21 -16.65 -4.71
C GLU A 88 -6.54 -16.19 -3.42
N LYS A 89 -5.99 -17.10 -2.63
CA LYS A 89 -5.23 -16.79 -1.42
C LYS A 89 -3.98 -15.97 -1.76
N VAL A 90 -3.16 -16.48 -2.66
CA VAL A 90 -1.89 -15.83 -3.02
C VAL A 90 -2.13 -14.47 -3.67
N GLY A 91 -3.19 -14.31 -4.47
CA GLY A 91 -3.56 -13.01 -5.05
C GLY A 91 -3.76 -11.91 -4.00
N GLN A 92 -4.29 -12.23 -2.79
CA GLN A 92 -4.45 -11.26 -1.71
C GLN A 92 -3.12 -10.73 -1.17
N MET A 93 -2.04 -11.47 -1.36
CA MET A 93 -0.71 -11.11 -0.87
C MET A 93 0.03 -10.10 -1.77
N PHE A 94 -0.57 -9.65 -2.86
CA PHE A 94 0.06 -8.70 -3.80
C PHE A 94 -0.61 -7.33 -3.76
N HIS A 95 0.22 -6.28 -3.90
CA HIS A 95 -0.19 -4.90 -3.78
C HIS A 95 0.49 -4.02 -4.85
N PRO A 96 0.18 -4.25 -6.15
CA PRO A 96 0.75 -3.50 -7.26
C PRO A 96 0.24 -2.06 -7.32
N PRO A 97 0.85 -1.20 -8.17
CA PRO A 97 0.34 0.12 -8.44
C PRO A 97 -1.01 0.07 -9.19
N PHE A 98 -1.86 1.04 -8.88
CA PHE A 98 -3.06 1.42 -9.63
C PHE A 98 -2.84 2.79 -10.24
N ILE A 99 -2.74 2.85 -11.57
CA ILE A 99 -2.46 4.08 -12.29
C ILE A 99 -3.74 4.57 -12.96
N LEU A 100 -4.18 5.73 -12.53
CA LEU A 100 -5.31 6.42 -13.14
C LEU A 100 -4.80 7.68 -13.84
N GLU A 101 -5.06 7.77 -15.16
CA GLU A 101 -4.61 8.87 -16.03
C GLU A 101 -3.08 9.03 -16.05
N PRO A 102 -2.34 7.99 -16.48
CA PRO A 102 -0.89 8.09 -16.57
C PRO A 102 -0.50 9.13 -17.63
N ASP A 103 0.51 9.92 -17.33
CA ASP A 103 1.21 10.65 -18.38
C ASP A 103 1.93 9.67 -19.32
N LEU A 104 2.42 10.17 -20.48
CA LEU A 104 3.04 9.32 -21.47
C LEU A 104 4.26 8.56 -20.92
N LEU A 105 5.06 9.19 -20.06
CA LEU A 105 6.26 8.58 -19.49
C LEU A 105 5.89 7.48 -18.50
N MET A 106 4.89 7.73 -17.66
CA MET A 106 4.36 6.75 -16.72
C MET A 106 3.73 5.56 -17.43
N PHE A 107 2.95 5.83 -18.49
CA PHE A 107 2.40 4.78 -19.35
C PHE A 107 3.49 3.90 -19.99
N LEU A 108 4.51 4.51 -20.58
CA LEU A 108 5.63 3.78 -21.19
C LEU A 108 6.41 2.97 -20.14
N TYR A 109 6.65 3.53 -18.97
CA TYR A 109 7.35 2.84 -17.89
C TYR A 109 6.56 1.62 -17.40
N GLU A 110 5.29 1.77 -17.06
CA GLU A 110 4.50 0.70 -16.47
C GLU A 110 4.14 -0.40 -17.49
N VAL A 111 3.79 -0.04 -18.71
CA VAL A 111 3.35 -1.01 -19.72
C VAL A 111 4.53 -1.61 -20.48
N ALA A 112 5.47 -0.78 -20.96
CA ALA A 112 6.54 -1.26 -21.83
C ALA A 112 7.75 -1.79 -21.06
N ILE A 113 8.06 -1.22 -19.89
CA ILE A 113 9.24 -1.61 -19.09
C ILE A 113 8.88 -2.65 -18.04
N ARG A 114 7.77 -2.45 -17.30
CA ARG A 114 7.35 -3.37 -16.24
C ARG A 114 6.40 -4.48 -16.72
N GLY A 115 5.84 -4.37 -17.92
CA GLY A 115 4.91 -5.37 -18.46
C GLY A 115 3.60 -5.47 -17.64
N ASN A 116 3.19 -4.40 -16.97
CA ASN A 116 2.01 -4.42 -16.09
C ASN A 116 0.73 -4.66 -16.89
N LYS A 117 -0.08 -5.57 -16.37
CA LYS A 117 -1.44 -5.80 -16.84
C LYS A 117 -2.37 -4.65 -16.44
N LEU A 118 -3.53 -4.57 -17.05
CA LEU A 118 -4.62 -3.71 -16.59
C LEU A 118 -5.04 -4.11 -15.16
N THR A 119 -5.44 -3.15 -14.34
CA THR A 119 -5.94 -3.42 -12.98
C THR A 119 -7.09 -4.41 -12.98
N GLU A 120 -7.98 -4.32 -13.97
CA GLU A 120 -9.08 -5.25 -14.18
C GLU A 120 -8.59 -6.70 -14.41
N SER A 121 -7.54 -6.89 -15.20
CA SER A 121 -6.93 -8.21 -15.42
C SER A 121 -6.29 -8.76 -14.14
N HIS A 122 -5.63 -7.92 -13.36
CA HIS A 122 -5.11 -8.33 -12.04
C HIS A 122 -6.23 -8.80 -11.10
N ILE A 123 -7.39 -8.14 -11.11
CA ILE A 123 -8.55 -8.55 -10.28
C ILE A 123 -9.07 -9.91 -10.73
N VAL A 124 -9.27 -10.10 -12.04
CA VAL A 124 -9.99 -11.27 -12.59
C VAL A 124 -9.08 -12.47 -12.80
N GLU A 125 -7.85 -12.26 -13.27
CA GLU A 125 -6.92 -13.35 -13.64
C GLU A 125 -5.98 -13.72 -12.50
N ASP A 126 -5.49 -12.71 -11.75
CA ASP A 126 -4.47 -12.89 -10.71
C ASP A 126 -5.06 -12.85 -9.29
N ASN A 127 -6.38 -12.60 -9.16
CA ASN A 127 -7.11 -12.48 -7.88
C ASN A 127 -6.53 -11.42 -6.92
N ILE A 128 -5.86 -10.40 -7.48
CA ILE A 128 -5.27 -9.31 -6.70
C ILE A 128 -6.38 -8.32 -6.33
N THR A 129 -6.42 -7.95 -5.04
CA THR A 129 -7.45 -7.05 -4.52
C THR A 129 -6.90 -5.88 -3.71
N HIS A 130 -5.59 -5.64 -3.73
CA HIS A 130 -4.96 -4.46 -3.14
C HIS A 130 -4.19 -3.69 -4.22
N PHE A 131 -4.36 -2.36 -4.25
CA PHE A 131 -3.71 -1.50 -5.23
C PHE A 131 -3.30 -0.18 -4.62
N ASN A 132 -2.10 0.32 -4.95
CA ASN A 132 -1.63 1.63 -4.51
C ASN A 132 -1.84 2.68 -5.60
N LEU A 133 -2.47 3.80 -5.26
CA LEU A 133 -2.75 4.90 -6.19
C LEU A 133 -1.45 5.56 -6.67
N TYR A 134 -1.29 5.62 -8.00
CA TYR A 134 -0.28 6.41 -8.68
C TYR A 134 -0.95 7.41 -9.63
N GLY A 135 -0.35 8.58 -9.78
CA GLY A 135 -0.86 9.64 -10.65
C GLY A 135 -1.60 10.76 -9.90
N ASN A 136 -2.23 11.66 -10.64
CA ASN A 136 -2.91 12.85 -10.12
C ASN A 136 -4.36 12.96 -10.65
N PRO A 137 -5.23 11.97 -10.34
CA PRO A 137 -6.62 12.01 -10.78
C PRO A 137 -7.43 13.04 -9.98
N SER A 138 -8.44 13.65 -10.61
CA SER A 138 -9.42 14.42 -9.84
C SER A 138 -10.22 13.50 -8.89
N PRO A 139 -10.66 14.02 -7.72
CA PRO A 139 -11.39 13.20 -6.74
C PRO A 139 -12.60 12.45 -7.31
N VAL A 140 -13.39 13.10 -8.16
CA VAL A 140 -14.58 12.46 -8.77
C VAL A 140 -14.16 11.30 -9.68
N LYS A 141 -13.17 11.51 -10.55
CA LYS A 141 -12.68 10.43 -11.43
C LYS A 141 -12.11 9.26 -10.63
N LEU A 142 -11.43 9.56 -9.52
CA LEU A 142 -10.89 8.54 -8.63
C LEU A 142 -12.00 7.70 -8.01
N GLY A 143 -13.00 8.31 -7.40
CA GLY A 143 -14.13 7.62 -6.79
C GLY A 143 -14.93 6.79 -7.80
N SER A 144 -15.26 7.36 -8.97
CA SER A 144 -15.96 6.64 -10.05
C SER A 144 -15.16 5.43 -10.56
N LYS A 145 -13.83 5.56 -10.70
CA LYS A 145 -13.00 4.42 -11.14
C LYS A 145 -12.91 3.35 -10.06
N ILE A 146 -12.79 3.73 -8.78
CA ILE A 146 -12.80 2.78 -7.67
C ILE A 146 -14.14 2.03 -7.63
N ASN A 147 -15.27 2.71 -7.74
CA ASN A 147 -16.58 2.08 -7.82
C ASN A 147 -16.67 1.09 -9.00
N TYR A 148 -16.16 1.46 -10.16
CA TYR A 148 -16.10 0.57 -11.32
C TYR A 148 -15.26 -0.70 -11.03
N LEU A 149 -14.10 -0.57 -10.40
CA LEU A 149 -13.26 -1.72 -10.03
C LEU A 149 -13.91 -2.59 -8.94
N GLN A 150 -14.63 -1.99 -8.00
CA GLN A 150 -15.44 -2.72 -7.01
C GLN A 150 -16.55 -3.56 -7.67
N LYS A 151 -17.19 -3.02 -8.72
CA LYS A 151 -18.17 -3.79 -9.52
C LYS A 151 -17.54 -4.98 -10.23
N ILE A 152 -16.31 -4.84 -10.74
CA ILE A 152 -15.56 -5.98 -11.31
C ILE A 152 -15.24 -7.01 -10.23
N ALA A 153 -14.68 -6.56 -9.10
CA ALA A 153 -14.33 -7.44 -7.98
C ALA A 153 -15.55 -8.21 -7.44
N SER A 154 -16.70 -7.55 -7.30
CA SER A 154 -17.94 -8.19 -6.85
C SER A 154 -18.42 -9.31 -7.79
N ARG A 155 -18.01 -9.30 -9.04
CA ARG A 155 -18.34 -10.31 -10.06
C ARG A 155 -17.26 -11.39 -10.22
N THR A 156 -16.25 -11.45 -9.35
CA THR A 156 -15.38 -12.62 -9.21
C THR A 156 -16.06 -13.72 -8.41
N ARG A 157 -15.50 -14.92 -8.38
CA ARG A 157 -16.12 -16.10 -7.74
C ARG A 157 -16.57 -15.89 -6.29
N LEU A 158 -15.75 -15.24 -5.48
CA LEU A 158 -16.01 -14.97 -4.05
C LEU A 158 -16.36 -13.50 -3.76
N GLY A 159 -16.37 -12.64 -4.78
CA GLY A 159 -16.74 -11.24 -4.62
C GLY A 159 -15.86 -10.44 -3.65
N ILE A 160 -14.57 -10.81 -3.49
CA ILE A 160 -13.65 -10.16 -2.55
C ILE A 160 -13.43 -8.70 -2.98
N PRO A 161 -13.78 -7.70 -2.14
CA PRO A 161 -13.67 -6.30 -2.49
C PRO A 161 -12.23 -5.85 -2.61
N ILE A 162 -11.97 -4.84 -3.45
CA ILE A 162 -10.63 -4.23 -3.52
C ILE A 162 -10.38 -3.26 -2.36
N THR A 163 -9.11 -3.13 -1.98
CA THR A 163 -8.61 -2.11 -1.06
C THR A 163 -7.67 -1.18 -1.82
N ILE A 164 -7.98 0.10 -1.87
CA ILE A 164 -7.09 1.10 -2.45
C ILE A 164 -6.29 1.76 -1.33
N SER A 165 -4.99 1.87 -1.56
CA SER A 165 -4.07 2.62 -0.71
C SER A 165 -3.50 3.84 -1.44
N SER A 166 -2.88 4.74 -0.68
CA SER A 166 -2.18 5.88 -1.24
C SER A 166 -1.02 6.32 -0.35
N ASP A 167 0.07 6.77 -0.95
CA ASP A 167 1.04 7.64 -0.29
C ASP A 167 0.36 8.96 0.10
N PRO A 168 1.00 9.83 0.94
CA PRO A 168 0.39 11.09 1.35
C PRO A 168 0.01 11.96 0.13
N ILE A 169 -1.28 12.26 -0.05
CA ILE A 169 -1.76 13.09 -1.18
C ILE A 169 -2.15 14.51 -0.76
N HIS A 170 -2.08 14.78 0.52
CA HIS A 170 -2.45 16.06 1.13
C HIS A 170 -1.29 17.03 1.31
N GLU A 171 -0.07 16.65 0.91
CA GLU A 171 1.08 17.53 1.05
C GLU A 171 1.07 18.67 0.03
N VAL A 172 1.73 19.77 0.39
CA VAL A 172 2.01 20.85 -0.56
C VAL A 172 2.84 20.29 -1.72
N PRO A 173 2.52 20.62 -2.99
CA PRO A 173 3.21 20.07 -4.15
C PRO A 173 4.73 20.24 -4.06
N ARG A 174 5.44 19.13 -4.31
CA ARG A 174 6.89 19.08 -4.46
C ARG A 174 7.22 18.48 -5.80
N GLY A 175 8.23 18.98 -6.46
CA GLY A 175 8.67 18.40 -7.73
C GLY A 175 9.32 17.03 -7.53
N GLY A 176 8.97 16.07 -8.41
CA GLY A 176 9.66 14.80 -8.59
C GLY A 176 9.12 13.63 -7.77
N GLY A 177 9.12 12.45 -8.38
CA GLY A 177 8.73 11.17 -7.82
C GLY A 177 7.55 10.52 -8.55
N ILE A 178 7.50 9.19 -8.47
CA ILE A 178 6.43 8.38 -9.06
C ILE A 178 5.22 8.32 -8.12
N ALA A 179 5.45 8.37 -6.80
CA ALA A 179 4.40 8.36 -5.79
C ALA A 179 3.65 9.69 -5.74
N SER A 180 2.34 9.63 -5.54
CA SER A 180 1.47 10.81 -5.48
C SER A 180 1.50 11.42 -4.08
N PHE A 181 2.42 12.36 -3.81
CA PHE A 181 2.46 13.09 -2.54
C PHE A 181 1.54 14.29 -2.50
N SER A 182 1.03 14.72 -3.64
CA SER A 182 0.09 15.82 -3.76
C SER A 182 -0.84 15.57 -4.93
N VAL A 183 -2.12 15.38 -4.65
CA VAL A 183 -3.17 15.20 -5.66
C VAL A 183 -4.08 16.42 -5.65
N ASP A 184 -4.38 16.95 -6.84
CA ASP A 184 -5.22 18.13 -6.98
C ASP A 184 -6.65 17.85 -6.51
N GLY A 185 -7.27 18.89 -5.94
CA GLY A 185 -8.64 18.78 -5.40
C GLY A 185 -8.70 18.43 -3.91
N PHE A 186 -7.70 17.74 -3.35
CA PHE A 186 -7.61 17.46 -1.91
C PHE A 186 -7.09 18.67 -1.11
N SER A 187 -7.41 18.72 0.18
CA SER A 187 -6.87 19.73 1.10
C SER A 187 -5.34 19.66 1.17
N LYS A 188 -4.67 20.80 1.40
CA LYS A 188 -3.21 20.88 1.41
C LYS A 188 -2.70 21.25 2.80
N TRP A 189 -1.75 20.44 3.26
CA TRP A 189 -1.18 20.49 4.59
C TRP A 189 0.35 20.47 4.56
N PRO A 190 1.03 20.86 5.65
CA PRO A 190 2.47 20.71 5.77
C PRO A 190 2.91 19.24 5.65
N SER A 191 4.18 19.03 5.32
CA SER A 191 4.79 17.71 5.48
C SER A 191 4.88 17.29 6.95
N GLN A 192 5.19 16.03 7.20
CA GLN A 192 5.37 15.54 8.57
C GLN A 192 6.39 16.36 9.36
N LEU A 193 7.52 16.77 8.74
CA LEU A 193 8.50 17.64 9.39
C LEU A 193 7.91 19.02 9.71
N GLY A 194 7.04 19.55 8.85
CA GLY A 194 6.32 20.79 9.11
C GLY A 194 5.34 20.66 10.29
N PHE A 195 4.67 19.52 10.43
CA PHE A 195 3.86 19.22 11.61
C PHE A 195 4.71 19.08 12.87
N ALA A 196 5.85 18.40 12.79
CA ALA A 196 6.76 18.24 13.94
C ALA A 196 7.27 19.59 14.46
N ALA A 197 7.49 20.57 13.60
CA ALA A 197 7.87 21.93 13.99
C ALA A 197 6.81 22.63 14.86
N SER A 198 5.54 22.24 14.79
CA SER A 198 4.47 22.73 15.66
C SER A 198 4.53 22.17 17.07
N GLN A 199 5.14 21.02 17.26
CA GLN A 199 5.14 20.23 18.52
C GLN A 199 3.72 19.98 19.07
N ASP A 200 2.71 19.95 18.19
CA ASP A 200 1.29 19.79 18.56
C ASP A 200 0.67 18.53 17.96
N PRO A 201 0.62 17.42 18.72
CA PRO A 201 -0.04 16.19 18.28
C PRO A 201 -1.53 16.37 17.98
N ASN A 202 -2.24 17.32 18.63
CA ASN A 202 -3.64 17.57 18.35
C ASN A 202 -3.84 18.16 16.95
N LEU A 203 -2.90 18.98 16.47
CA LEU A 203 -2.91 19.47 15.08
C LEU A 203 -2.75 18.32 14.09
N VAL A 204 -1.85 17.37 14.38
CA VAL A 204 -1.64 16.17 13.56
C VAL A 204 -2.89 15.30 13.53
N ARG A 205 -3.51 15.04 14.68
CA ARG A 205 -4.78 14.29 14.74
C ARG A 205 -5.88 14.99 13.93
N ARG A 206 -6.02 16.30 14.07
CA ARG A 206 -7.00 17.08 13.29
C ARG A 206 -6.77 17.00 11.79
N PHE A 207 -5.51 17.07 11.36
CA PHE A 207 -5.15 16.83 9.97
C PHE A 207 -5.59 15.44 9.52
N ALA A 208 -5.24 14.42 10.29
CA ALA A 208 -5.51 13.03 9.96
C ALA A 208 -7.03 12.72 9.90
N GLU A 209 -7.84 13.34 10.77
CA GLU A 209 -9.31 13.27 10.72
C GLU A 209 -9.85 13.84 9.40
N VAL A 210 -9.35 15.00 8.96
CA VAL A 210 -9.74 15.62 7.69
C VAL A 210 -9.31 14.75 6.50
N ALA A 211 -8.07 14.28 6.51
CA ALA A 211 -7.54 13.43 5.45
C ALA A 211 -8.30 12.10 5.36
N ARG A 212 -8.70 11.51 6.50
CA ARG A 212 -9.56 10.32 6.55
C ARG A 212 -10.90 10.57 5.85
N GLU A 213 -11.60 11.65 6.17
CA GLU A 213 -12.87 11.99 5.53
C GLU A 213 -12.74 12.14 4.00
N GLU A 214 -11.67 12.77 3.55
CA GLU A 214 -11.40 12.92 2.12
C GLU A 214 -11.03 11.58 1.46
N TYR A 215 -10.28 10.70 2.14
CA TYR A 215 -9.96 9.35 1.67
C TYR A 215 -11.21 8.49 1.55
N LEU A 216 -12.05 8.47 2.58
CA LEU A 216 -13.32 7.74 2.57
C LEU A 216 -14.24 8.19 1.45
N ALA A 217 -14.31 9.51 1.20
CA ALA A 217 -15.15 10.05 0.14
C ALA A 217 -14.80 9.55 -1.26
N VAL A 218 -13.55 9.17 -1.51
CA VAL A 218 -13.08 8.64 -2.81
C VAL A 218 -12.80 7.13 -2.80
N GLY A 219 -12.93 6.44 -1.65
CA GLY A 219 -12.75 5.00 -1.54
C GLY A 219 -11.32 4.53 -1.25
N ILE A 220 -10.41 5.41 -0.80
CA ILE A 220 -9.10 5.02 -0.27
C ILE A 220 -9.29 4.51 1.16
N ARG A 221 -8.80 3.29 1.46
CA ARG A 221 -9.02 2.64 2.76
C ARG A 221 -7.75 2.28 3.52
N THR A 222 -6.57 2.52 2.91
CA THR A 222 -5.27 2.36 3.56
C THR A 222 -4.35 3.52 3.21
N ALA A 223 -3.75 4.14 4.22
CA ALA A 223 -2.75 5.19 4.08
C ALA A 223 -1.35 4.58 4.22
N LEU A 224 -0.50 4.68 3.17
CA LEU A 224 0.89 4.23 3.20
C LEU A 224 1.78 5.20 3.99
N HIS A 225 1.31 5.66 5.08
CA HIS A 225 1.93 6.62 5.99
C HIS A 225 1.32 6.49 7.40
N PRO A 226 1.92 7.08 8.44
CA PRO A 226 3.04 8.02 8.44
C PRO A 226 4.42 7.34 8.34
N MET A 227 5.47 8.14 8.02
CA MET A 227 6.86 7.76 8.25
C MET A 227 7.24 8.05 9.70
N SER A 228 7.54 6.99 10.45
CA SER A 228 7.98 7.09 11.84
C SER A 228 9.51 6.98 12.00
N ASP A 229 10.21 7.07 10.87
CA ASP A 229 11.66 7.15 10.79
C ASP A 229 12.17 8.39 11.52
N LEU A 230 13.38 8.29 12.12
CA LEU A 230 14.01 9.44 12.78
C LEU A 230 15.02 10.11 11.84
N SER A 231 14.92 11.42 11.70
CA SER A 231 15.83 12.26 10.91
C SER A 231 17.17 12.43 11.64
N THR A 232 17.98 11.38 11.70
CA THR A 232 19.27 11.38 12.43
C THR A 232 20.46 11.78 11.56
N ASP A 233 20.34 11.72 10.23
CA ASP A 233 21.30 12.29 9.30
C ASP A 233 20.66 13.40 8.47
N PRO A 234 21.09 14.66 8.61
CA PRO A 234 20.50 15.79 7.88
C PRO A 234 20.73 15.73 6.36
N ARG A 235 21.65 14.90 5.88
CA ARG A 235 21.92 14.70 4.45
C ARG A 235 20.89 13.79 3.78
N TRP A 236 20.14 13.01 4.55
CA TRP A 236 19.14 12.09 4.00
C TRP A 236 17.99 12.85 3.33
N ALA A 237 17.77 12.55 2.05
CA ALA A 237 16.81 13.28 1.21
C ALA A 237 15.34 13.15 1.66
N ARG A 238 15.00 12.15 2.50
CA ARG A 238 13.62 11.89 2.96
C ARG A 238 13.28 12.49 4.32
N ASN A 239 14.17 13.28 4.91
CA ASN A 239 13.97 13.91 6.23
C ASN A 239 12.65 14.68 6.34
N PHE A 240 12.19 15.29 5.25
CA PHE A 240 10.94 16.04 5.20
C PHE A 240 9.68 15.20 5.50
N GLY A 241 9.74 13.90 5.23
CA GLY A 241 8.64 12.95 5.48
C GLY A 241 8.61 12.41 6.90
N THR A 242 9.55 12.81 7.78
CA THR A 242 9.65 12.34 9.16
C THR A 242 9.11 13.36 10.15
N PHE A 243 8.85 12.94 11.39
CA PHE A 243 8.56 13.85 12.51
C PHE A 243 9.83 14.33 13.24
N GLY A 244 10.97 14.37 12.53
CA GLY A 244 12.24 14.86 13.07
C GLY A 244 13.08 13.77 13.75
N SER A 245 14.06 14.20 14.57
CA SER A 245 15.06 13.31 15.18
C SER A 245 14.70 12.83 16.60
N SER A 246 13.71 13.45 17.25
CA SER A 246 13.28 13.01 18.58
C SER A 246 12.36 11.81 18.48
N ALA A 247 12.77 10.67 19.05
CA ALA A 247 11.96 9.45 19.05
C ALA A 247 10.65 9.62 19.82
N TYR A 248 10.65 10.39 20.90
CA TYR A 248 9.46 10.66 21.71
C TYR A 248 8.45 11.54 20.97
N LEU A 249 8.91 12.64 20.36
CA LEU A 249 8.04 13.48 19.55
C LEU A 249 7.48 12.70 18.34
N SER A 250 8.34 11.92 17.65
CA SER A 250 7.92 11.07 16.54
C SER A 250 6.86 10.06 16.99
N SER A 251 6.99 9.51 18.19
CA SER A 251 6.01 8.62 18.80
C SER A 251 4.65 9.31 19.01
N ASP A 252 4.64 10.46 19.68
CA ASP A 252 3.41 11.22 19.95
C ASP A 252 2.71 11.63 18.66
N MET A 253 3.46 12.10 17.67
CA MET A 253 2.92 12.49 16.37
C MET A 253 2.40 11.28 15.57
N THR A 254 3.10 10.14 15.62
CA THR A 254 2.66 8.89 14.97
C THR A 254 1.34 8.41 15.57
N LEU A 255 1.21 8.39 16.90
CA LEU A 255 -0.02 8.00 17.55
C LEU A 255 -1.19 8.93 17.22
N ALA A 256 -0.97 10.24 17.27
CA ALA A 256 -1.98 11.22 16.87
C ALA A 256 -2.43 11.05 15.41
N TYR A 257 -1.49 10.71 14.53
CA TYR A 257 -1.75 10.43 13.13
C TYR A 257 -2.61 9.16 12.97
N MET A 258 -2.23 8.08 13.65
CA MET A 258 -2.99 6.83 13.66
C MET A 258 -4.41 7.04 14.20
N ASP A 259 -4.56 7.73 15.33
CA ASP A 259 -5.87 8.04 15.94
C ASP A 259 -6.78 8.78 14.97
N GLY A 260 -6.25 9.78 14.26
CA GLY A 260 -7.02 10.54 13.29
C GLY A 260 -7.47 9.73 12.08
N PHE A 261 -6.62 8.86 11.53
CA PHE A 261 -6.96 8.01 10.39
C PHE A 261 -7.79 6.79 10.75
N GLN A 262 -7.45 6.08 11.83
CA GLN A 262 -8.09 4.82 12.20
C GLN A 262 -9.32 5.03 13.08
N GLY A 263 -9.35 6.12 13.84
CA GLY A 263 -10.30 6.30 14.93
C GLY A 263 -9.91 5.46 16.16
N LYS A 264 -10.76 5.47 17.17
CA LYS A 264 -10.53 4.70 18.41
C LYS A 264 -10.65 3.20 18.16
N ASP A 265 -11.65 2.80 17.40
CA ASP A 265 -11.92 1.42 17.01
C ASP A 265 -12.00 1.34 15.49
N ILE A 266 -11.42 0.31 14.91
CA ILE A 266 -11.49 0.09 13.46
C ILE A 266 -12.91 -0.28 13.05
N ASN A 267 -13.45 0.42 12.06
CA ASN A 267 -14.78 0.20 11.53
C ASN A 267 -14.91 0.74 10.09
N ASN A 268 -16.12 0.84 9.56
CA ASN A 268 -16.39 1.32 8.21
C ASN A 268 -16.03 2.81 7.97
N ASP A 269 -15.84 3.60 9.03
CA ASP A 269 -15.37 4.98 8.96
C ASP A 269 -13.85 5.13 9.16
N SER A 270 -13.13 4.02 9.18
CA SER A 270 -11.68 3.99 9.37
C SER A 270 -10.92 3.92 8.05
N VAL A 271 -9.73 4.51 8.05
CA VAL A 271 -8.66 4.29 7.07
C VAL A 271 -7.46 3.73 7.82
N LEU A 272 -6.97 2.56 7.43
CA LEU A 272 -5.80 1.96 8.09
C LEU A 272 -4.56 2.77 7.80
N THR A 273 -3.68 2.90 8.80
CA THR A 273 -2.34 3.43 8.61
C THR A 273 -1.34 2.29 8.41
N MET A 274 -0.41 2.48 7.47
CA MET A 274 0.76 1.62 7.27
C MET A 274 1.98 2.38 7.76
N VAL A 275 2.32 2.20 9.05
CA VAL A 275 3.47 2.88 9.65
C VAL A 275 4.76 2.36 9.04
N LYS A 276 5.63 3.28 8.63
CA LYS A 276 6.87 2.98 7.92
C LYS A 276 8.04 3.83 8.41
N HIS A 277 9.28 3.40 8.21
CA HIS A 277 9.73 2.10 7.67
C HIS A 277 10.43 1.30 8.77
N PHE A 278 9.81 0.25 9.23
CA PHE A 278 10.31 -0.56 10.35
C PHE A 278 11.68 -1.20 10.03
N PRO A 279 12.60 -1.26 10.96
CA PRO A 279 12.62 -0.74 12.34
C PRO A 279 13.17 0.70 12.47
N GLY A 280 13.14 1.50 11.42
CA GLY A 280 13.58 2.87 11.30
C GLY A 280 14.56 3.08 10.15
N GLY A 281 14.13 3.83 9.12
CA GLY A 281 14.90 4.08 7.90
C GLY A 281 15.88 5.25 7.98
N GLY A 282 15.92 5.99 9.09
CA GLY A 282 16.69 7.24 9.21
C GLY A 282 18.22 7.11 9.28
N PRO A 283 18.82 6.06 9.87
CA PRO A 283 20.26 5.98 10.06
C PRO A 283 21.01 5.51 8.80
N GLN A 284 20.87 6.28 7.73
CA GLN A 284 21.49 5.99 6.43
C GLN A 284 23.00 6.24 6.44
N GLU A 285 23.79 5.30 5.97
CA GLU A 285 25.23 5.50 5.79
C GLU A 285 25.48 6.66 4.82
N ASP A 286 26.23 7.67 5.24
CA ASP A 286 26.48 8.92 4.50
C ASP A 286 25.26 9.72 4.06
N GLY A 287 24.08 9.46 4.63
CA GLY A 287 22.82 10.06 4.24
C GLY A 287 22.27 9.54 2.89
N LEU A 288 22.85 8.49 2.34
CA LEU A 288 22.45 7.91 1.07
C LEU A 288 21.17 7.10 1.23
N ASP A 289 20.24 7.25 0.28
CA ASP A 289 18.92 6.62 0.37
C ASP A 289 18.92 5.16 -0.11
N ALA A 290 18.27 4.28 0.65
CA ALA A 290 18.22 2.84 0.39
C ALA A 290 17.40 2.43 -0.86
N HIS A 291 16.76 3.36 -1.55
CA HIS A 291 16.21 3.08 -2.89
C HIS A 291 17.32 2.81 -3.93
N LEU A 292 18.55 3.25 -3.63
CA LEU A 292 19.72 3.03 -4.49
C LEU A 292 20.67 2.04 -3.83
N PHE A 293 21.39 1.27 -4.64
CA PHE A 293 22.38 0.31 -4.16
C PHE A 293 23.45 0.96 -3.28
N SER A 294 23.88 2.20 -3.60
CA SER A 294 24.86 2.95 -2.79
C SER A 294 24.37 3.30 -1.39
N GLY A 295 23.07 3.40 -1.18
CA GLY A 295 22.48 3.72 0.11
C GLY A 295 21.87 2.51 0.84
N ARG A 296 22.20 1.29 0.45
CA ARG A 296 21.62 0.07 1.03
C ARG A 296 21.95 -0.17 2.50
N ASN A 297 23.02 0.42 3.02
CA ASN A 297 23.45 0.21 4.38
C ASN A 297 22.79 1.19 5.36
N GLN A 298 22.34 0.67 6.50
CA GLN A 298 21.96 1.47 7.66
C GLN A 298 22.93 1.20 8.78
N ILE A 299 23.53 2.27 9.31
CA ILE A 299 24.52 2.21 10.38
C ILE A 299 23.99 2.90 11.63
N TYR A 300 24.37 2.43 12.79
CA TYR A 300 23.85 2.91 14.07
C TYR A 300 24.98 3.42 14.98
N PRO A 301 25.57 4.61 14.68
CA PRO A 301 26.61 5.20 15.52
C PRO A 301 26.10 5.36 16.96
N GLY A 302 26.97 5.06 17.94
CA GLY A 302 26.57 5.14 19.34
C GLY A 302 25.59 4.06 19.81
N ASN A 303 25.41 2.97 19.04
CA ASN A 303 24.52 1.85 19.37
C ASN A 303 23.04 2.27 19.48
N ASN A 304 22.57 3.13 18.57
CA ASN A 304 21.27 3.78 18.64
C ASN A 304 20.10 2.99 18.02
N PHE A 305 20.27 1.73 17.65
CA PHE A 305 19.21 0.91 17.05
C PHE A 305 17.91 0.96 17.86
N ASN A 306 17.99 0.75 19.17
CA ASN A 306 16.82 0.76 20.06
C ASN A 306 16.12 2.13 20.13
N TYR A 307 16.82 3.22 19.90
CA TYR A 307 16.24 4.56 19.86
C TYR A 307 15.32 4.73 18.65
N HIS A 308 15.70 4.18 17.50
CA HIS A 308 14.89 4.19 16.28
C HIS A 308 13.62 3.33 16.41
N LEU A 309 13.64 2.30 17.28
CA LEU A 309 12.48 1.44 17.53
C LEU A 309 11.34 2.11 18.34
N ILE A 310 11.62 3.17 19.10
CA ILE A 310 10.64 3.76 20.04
C ILE A 310 9.30 4.09 19.37
N PRO A 311 9.24 4.82 18.24
CA PRO A 311 7.96 5.15 17.62
C PRO A 311 7.17 3.91 17.16
N PHE A 312 7.87 2.90 16.66
CA PHE A 312 7.24 1.65 16.21
C PHE A 312 6.72 0.80 17.37
N LYS A 313 7.45 0.75 18.49
CA LYS A 313 7.00 0.07 19.74
C LYS A 313 5.69 0.67 20.23
N GLU A 314 5.60 1.99 20.25
CA GLU A 314 4.37 2.67 20.66
C GLU A 314 3.23 2.47 19.65
N ALA A 315 3.50 2.52 18.34
CA ALA A 315 2.50 2.24 17.33
C ALA A 315 1.93 0.80 17.44
N VAL A 316 2.79 -0.20 17.66
CA VAL A 316 2.36 -1.61 17.87
C VAL A 316 1.46 -1.75 19.08
N LYS A 317 1.78 -1.12 20.22
CA LYS A 317 0.95 -1.13 21.42
C LYS A 317 -0.42 -0.48 21.23
N ASN A 318 -0.55 0.40 20.24
CA ASN A 318 -1.78 1.16 19.96
C ASN A 318 -2.50 0.66 18.70
N ASN A 319 -2.66 -0.66 18.56
CA ASN A 319 -3.51 -1.31 17.55
C ASN A 319 -3.11 -1.00 16.07
N LEU A 320 -1.80 -0.90 15.80
CA LEU A 320 -1.31 -0.79 14.42
C LEU A 320 -1.71 -2.02 13.60
N LYS A 321 -2.42 -1.81 12.48
CA LYS A 321 -2.91 -2.90 11.62
C LYS A 321 -1.95 -3.27 10.49
N VAL A 322 -1.18 -2.32 9.97
CA VAL A 322 -0.22 -2.58 8.87
C VAL A 322 1.10 -1.89 9.14
N ILE A 323 2.19 -2.61 8.93
CA ILE A 323 3.55 -2.09 9.06
C ILE A 323 4.38 -2.39 7.81
N MET A 324 5.29 -1.50 7.45
CA MET A 324 6.18 -1.66 6.29
C MET A 324 7.64 -1.68 6.74
N PRO A 325 8.38 -2.79 6.52
CA PRO A 325 9.82 -2.81 6.70
C PRO A 325 10.55 -2.07 5.58
N TYR A 326 11.71 -1.48 5.90
CA TYR A 326 12.48 -0.69 4.95
C TYR A 326 13.37 -1.55 4.03
N TYR A 327 13.97 -0.91 3.01
CA TYR A 327 14.89 -1.56 2.07
C TYR A 327 16.28 -1.83 2.66
N GLY A 328 16.69 -1.07 3.67
CA GLY A 328 18.07 -1.03 4.15
C GLY A 328 18.53 -2.33 4.81
N ILE A 329 19.84 -2.53 4.82
CA ILE A 329 20.53 -3.59 5.57
C ILE A 329 20.92 -3.01 6.93
N PRO A 330 20.43 -3.53 8.06
CA PRO A 330 20.76 -3.03 9.39
C PRO A 330 22.15 -3.56 9.83
N VAL A 331 23.22 -2.92 9.34
CA VAL A 331 24.59 -3.37 9.50
C VAL A 331 24.97 -3.54 10.96
N GLY A 332 25.49 -4.71 11.32
CA GLY A 332 25.95 -5.05 12.65
C GLY A 332 24.84 -5.20 13.71
N GLN A 333 23.55 -5.20 13.32
CA GLN A 333 22.43 -5.33 14.27
C GLN A 333 21.82 -6.74 14.29
N THR A 334 22.10 -7.54 13.30
CA THR A 334 21.53 -8.88 13.13
C THR A 334 22.59 -9.88 12.70
N ASN A 335 22.30 -11.18 12.84
CA ASN A 335 23.24 -12.25 12.45
C ASN A 335 23.38 -12.40 10.93
N GLU A 336 22.50 -11.77 10.16
CA GLU A 336 22.46 -11.85 8.70
C GLU A 336 22.34 -10.44 8.11
N GLU A 337 23.30 -10.04 7.28
CA GLU A 337 23.32 -8.72 6.65
C GLU A 337 22.54 -8.73 5.35
N VAL A 338 21.21 -8.70 5.47
CA VAL A 338 20.24 -8.61 4.37
C VAL A 338 19.24 -7.51 4.65
N ALA A 339 18.61 -7.00 3.60
CA ALA A 339 17.55 -6.01 3.71
C ALA A 339 16.44 -6.50 4.66
N MET A 340 15.81 -5.57 5.35
CA MET A 340 14.86 -5.84 6.44
C MET A 340 13.72 -6.77 6.03
N ALA A 341 13.24 -6.68 4.77
CA ALA A 341 12.20 -7.58 4.25
C ALA A 341 12.63 -9.05 4.12
N PHE A 342 13.93 -9.34 4.17
CA PHE A 342 14.49 -10.71 4.12
C PHE A 342 15.08 -11.17 5.45
N ASN A 343 15.00 -10.30 6.47
CA ASN A 343 15.66 -10.51 7.76
C ASN A 343 14.70 -11.10 8.79
N LYS A 344 14.84 -12.39 9.06
CA LYS A 344 13.97 -13.11 10.00
C LYS A 344 14.06 -12.54 11.42
N TYR A 345 15.26 -12.14 11.87
CA TYR A 345 15.39 -11.53 13.19
C TYR A 345 14.55 -10.25 13.30
N VAL A 346 14.59 -9.38 12.27
CA VAL A 346 13.84 -8.11 12.27
C VAL A 346 12.34 -8.36 12.28
N LEU A 347 11.84 -9.24 11.41
CA LEU A 347 10.39 -9.39 11.19
C LEU A 347 9.74 -10.42 12.13
N THR A 348 10.42 -11.52 12.40
CA THR A 348 9.86 -12.57 13.26
C THR A 348 10.29 -12.38 14.70
N ASP A 349 11.60 -12.36 14.99
CA ASP A 349 12.05 -12.42 16.37
C ASP A 349 11.78 -11.09 17.10
N LEU A 350 12.13 -9.96 16.49
CA LEU A 350 11.89 -8.63 17.06
C LEU A 350 10.41 -8.19 16.91
N LEU A 351 9.88 -8.12 15.70
CA LEU A 351 8.55 -7.54 15.48
C LEU A 351 7.43 -8.44 15.98
N ARG A 352 7.40 -9.72 15.57
CA ARG A 352 6.33 -10.65 15.96
C ARG A 352 6.47 -11.09 17.41
N ASN A 353 7.65 -11.62 17.80
CA ASN A 353 7.81 -12.30 19.08
C ASN A 353 8.06 -11.31 20.23
N GLU A 354 9.03 -10.39 20.09
CA GLU A 354 9.38 -9.46 21.16
C GLU A 354 8.34 -8.33 21.31
N LEU A 355 7.92 -7.71 20.17
CA LEU A 355 6.97 -6.59 20.22
C LEU A 355 5.51 -7.04 20.19
N GLY A 356 5.22 -8.32 19.91
CA GLY A 356 3.87 -8.88 19.91
C GLY A 356 2.98 -8.42 18.75
N TYR A 357 3.57 -8.00 17.63
CA TYR A 357 2.80 -7.48 16.49
C TYR A 357 2.05 -8.58 15.74
N ASN A 358 0.73 -8.44 15.61
CA ASN A 358 -0.15 -9.41 14.95
C ASN A 358 -0.80 -8.91 13.66
N GLY A 359 -0.53 -7.66 13.24
CA GLY A 359 -1.05 -7.09 12.01
C GLY A 359 -0.32 -7.57 10.74
N VAL A 360 -0.64 -6.96 9.61
CA VAL A 360 -0.06 -7.26 8.28
C VAL A 360 1.34 -6.63 8.16
N ILE A 361 2.34 -7.42 7.76
CA ILE A 361 3.65 -6.91 7.33
C ILE A 361 3.63 -6.81 5.80
N CYS A 362 3.51 -5.59 5.28
CA CYS A 362 3.58 -5.31 3.85
C CYS A 362 5.00 -4.87 3.49
N SER A 363 5.66 -5.55 2.54
CA SER A 363 6.99 -5.13 2.09
C SER A 363 6.96 -3.72 1.49
N ASP A 364 8.08 -3.02 1.52
CA ASP A 364 8.24 -1.83 0.72
C ASP A 364 8.25 -2.18 -0.78
N TRP A 365 8.10 -1.19 -1.67
CA TRP A 365 7.76 -1.37 -3.09
C TRP A 365 8.91 -1.92 -3.94
N GLY A 366 8.67 -3.07 -4.57
CA GLY A 366 9.63 -3.70 -5.47
C GLY A 366 10.85 -4.27 -4.75
N VAL A 367 10.70 -4.76 -3.52
CA VAL A 367 11.79 -5.34 -2.74
C VAL A 367 12.29 -6.65 -3.35
N ILE A 368 11.43 -7.42 -4.01
CA ILE A 368 11.79 -8.69 -4.64
C ILE A 368 12.53 -8.46 -5.97
N THR A 369 11.97 -7.58 -6.81
CA THR A 369 12.43 -7.41 -8.18
C THR A 369 13.49 -6.33 -8.35
N GLY A 370 13.54 -5.31 -7.48
CA GLY A 370 14.37 -4.12 -7.67
C GLY A 370 15.31 -3.76 -6.53
N ARG A 371 14.97 -4.05 -5.26
CA ARG A 371 15.72 -3.57 -4.07
C ARG A 371 16.01 -4.70 -3.10
N HIS A 372 16.63 -5.74 -3.62
CA HIS A 372 16.88 -7.02 -2.93
C HIS A 372 18.27 -7.07 -2.28
N TRP A 373 18.62 -6.03 -1.52
CA TRP A 373 19.96 -5.84 -0.96
C TRP A 373 20.36 -6.98 -0.02
N GLY A 374 21.57 -7.51 -0.24
CA GLY A 374 22.13 -8.62 0.52
C GLY A 374 21.64 -10.02 0.10
N VAL A 375 20.68 -10.10 -0.83
CA VAL A 375 20.19 -11.37 -1.42
C VAL A 375 20.30 -11.35 -2.96
N ASP A 376 21.25 -10.61 -3.47
CA ASP A 376 21.46 -10.37 -4.91
C ASP A 376 21.72 -11.65 -5.71
N SER A 377 22.34 -12.66 -5.08
CA SER A 377 22.63 -13.96 -5.68
C SER A 377 21.41 -14.90 -5.79
N LEU A 378 20.33 -14.59 -5.07
CA LEU A 378 19.13 -15.42 -5.06
C LEU A 378 18.26 -15.14 -6.29
N SER A 379 17.67 -16.19 -6.85
CA SER A 379 16.62 -16.07 -7.88
C SER A 379 15.35 -15.39 -7.29
N ILE A 380 14.48 -14.87 -8.14
CA ILE A 380 13.20 -14.28 -7.73
C ILE A 380 12.39 -15.23 -6.84
N LYS A 381 12.30 -16.51 -7.22
CA LYS A 381 11.60 -17.56 -6.45
C LYS A 381 12.21 -17.73 -5.05
N GLU A 382 13.54 -17.75 -4.93
CA GLU A 382 14.23 -17.86 -3.64
C GLU A 382 14.07 -16.61 -2.78
N ARG A 383 14.03 -15.41 -3.38
CA ARG A 383 13.75 -14.16 -2.65
C ARG A 383 12.34 -14.17 -2.06
N TYR A 384 11.32 -14.61 -2.81
CA TYR A 384 9.98 -14.80 -2.27
C TYR A 384 9.98 -15.80 -1.10
N LYS A 385 10.62 -16.97 -1.27
CA LYS A 385 10.73 -17.95 -0.20
C LYS A 385 11.35 -17.34 1.06
N LYS A 386 12.52 -16.70 0.94
CA LYS A 386 13.23 -16.09 2.06
C LYS A 386 12.41 -15.00 2.77
N SER A 387 11.72 -14.15 2.02
CA SER A 387 10.89 -13.10 2.59
C SER A 387 9.63 -13.64 3.28
N LEU A 388 9.00 -14.70 2.75
CA LEU A 388 7.91 -15.42 3.42
C LEU A 388 8.39 -16.06 4.74
N GLU A 389 9.54 -16.69 4.73
CA GLU A 389 10.17 -17.29 5.93
C GLU A 389 10.60 -16.22 6.96
N ALA A 390 10.95 -15.03 6.49
CA ALA A 390 11.23 -13.90 7.36
C ALA A 390 9.97 -13.30 8.01
N GLY A 391 8.78 -13.46 7.40
CA GLY A 391 7.51 -13.02 7.98
C GLY A 391 6.69 -12.02 7.15
N ILE A 392 7.04 -11.74 5.90
CA ILE A 392 6.25 -10.88 5.01
C ILE A 392 4.88 -11.51 4.73
N ASP A 393 3.83 -10.71 4.87
CA ASP A 393 2.44 -11.12 4.57
C ASP A 393 1.97 -10.58 3.22
N GLN A 394 2.44 -9.40 2.79
CA GLN A 394 1.99 -8.74 1.57
C GLN A 394 3.16 -8.08 0.83
N TYR A 395 3.11 -8.07 -0.49
CA TYR A 395 4.18 -7.62 -1.38
C TYR A 395 3.82 -6.32 -2.10
N GLY A 396 4.40 -5.21 -1.63
CA GLY A 396 4.25 -3.89 -2.24
C GLY A 396 4.99 -3.81 -3.59
N GLY A 397 4.29 -3.29 -4.61
CA GLY A 397 4.86 -3.07 -5.95
C GLY A 397 5.15 -4.31 -6.79
N GLU A 398 4.90 -5.50 -6.27
CA GLU A 398 5.00 -6.76 -7.00
C GLU A 398 3.64 -7.18 -7.55
N ASN A 399 3.61 -7.91 -8.67
CA ASN A 399 2.39 -8.19 -9.42
C ASN A 399 2.30 -9.60 -10.05
N ASP A 400 3.23 -10.51 -9.72
CA ASP A 400 3.23 -11.89 -10.24
C ASP A 400 3.07 -12.93 -9.13
N PRO A 401 1.83 -13.39 -8.86
CA PRO A 401 1.54 -14.41 -7.86
C PRO A 401 2.14 -15.80 -8.18
N SER A 402 2.49 -16.06 -9.43
CA SER A 402 2.90 -17.40 -9.88
C SER A 402 4.09 -17.97 -9.11
N HIS A 403 5.02 -17.11 -8.67
CA HIS A 403 6.19 -17.52 -7.91
C HIS A 403 5.83 -18.15 -6.57
N ILE A 404 4.91 -17.54 -5.82
CA ILE A 404 4.44 -18.05 -4.52
C ILE A 404 3.57 -19.29 -4.73
N ILE A 405 2.67 -19.29 -5.71
CA ILE A 405 1.85 -20.45 -6.07
C ILE A 405 2.75 -21.66 -6.36
N ASN A 406 3.81 -21.47 -7.14
CA ASN A 406 4.76 -22.54 -7.46
C ASN A 406 5.58 -22.99 -6.22
N LEU A 407 5.94 -22.08 -5.31
CA LEU A 407 6.60 -22.43 -4.06
C LEU A 407 5.74 -23.35 -3.20
N VAL A 408 4.42 -23.11 -3.15
CA VAL A 408 3.49 -23.97 -2.41
C VAL A 408 3.28 -25.30 -3.13
N LYS A 409 3.02 -25.30 -4.43
CA LYS A 409 2.81 -26.53 -5.23
C LYS A 409 4.03 -27.44 -5.24
N ASP A 410 5.23 -26.89 -5.19
CA ASP A 410 6.49 -27.63 -5.11
C ASP A 410 6.85 -28.07 -3.67
N GLY A 411 6.04 -27.70 -2.68
CA GLY A 411 6.25 -28.06 -1.26
C GLY A 411 7.38 -27.29 -0.56
N HIS A 412 7.84 -26.18 -1.13
CA HIS A 412 8.88 -25.33 -0.55
C HIS A 412 8.35 -24.36 0.52
N VAL A 413 7.08 -24.02 0.47
CA VAL A 413 6.34 -23.23 1.45
C VAL A 413 5.02 -23.94 1.73
N SER A 414 4.60 -24.01 2.98
CA SER A 414 3.31 -24.59 3.34
C SER A 414 2.15 -23.68 2.96
N GLU A 415 1.02 -24.25 2.56
CA GLU A 415 -0.20 -23.45 2.34
C GLU A 415 -0.67 -22.77 3.64
N GLU A 416 -0.39 -23.36 4.82
CA GLU A 416 -0.72 -22.73 6.11
C GLU A 416 0.04 -21.42 6.31
N ARG A 417 1.30 -21.30 5.86
CA ARG A 417 2.04 -20.03 5.89
C ARG A 417 1.34 -18.95 5.04
N VAL A 418 0.76 -19.34 3.90
CA VAL A 418 -0.07 -18.46 3.06
C VAL A 418 -1.37 -18.11 3.80
N ASN A 419 -2.05 -19.09 4.41
CA ASN A 419 -3.28 -18.90 5.18
C ASN A 419 -3.11 -17.90 6.33
N GLU A 420 -1.99 -17.94 7.05
CA GLU A 420 -1.66 -16.99 8.12
C GLU A 420 -1.61 -15.55 7.62
N SER A 421 -1.00 -15.30 6.47
CA SER A 421 -0.94 -13.97 5.86
C SER A 421 -2.30 -13.50 5.38
N VAL A 422 -3.00 -14.35 4.63
CA VAL A 422 -4.30 -14.02 4.03
C VAL A 422 -5.35 -13.76 5.09
N ARG A 423 -5.35 -14.52 6.19
CA ARG A 423 -6.28 -14.29 7.32
C ARG A 423 -6.16 -12.87 7.86
N LYS A 424 -4.94 -12.37 8.12
CA LYS A 424 -4.72 -10.99 8.60
C LYS A 424 -5.20 -9.94 7.60
N ILE A 425 -4.96 -10.18 6.32
CA ILE A 425 -5.39 -9.29 5.23
C ILE A 425 -6.92 -9.24 5.14
N LEU A 426 -7.58 -10.39 5.24
CA LEU A 426 -9.05 -10.48 5.21
C LEU A 426 -9.69 -9.84 6.43
N ILE A 427 -9.13 -10.04 7.64
CA ILE A 427 -9.61 -9.39 8.87
C ILE A 427 -9.65 -7.87 8.67
N ASN A 428 -8.59 -7.26 8.14
CA ASN A 428 -8.57 -5.83 7.86
C ASN A 428 -9.71 -5.40 6.91
N LYS A 429 -10.01 -6.18 5.86
CA LYS A 429 -11.11 -5.88 4.94
C LYS A 429 -12.47 -5.99 5.60
N PHE A 430 -12.67 -6.99 6.48
CA PHE A 430 -13.92 -7.16 7.24
C PHE A 430 -14.09 -6.05 8.28
N GLU A 431 -13.07 -5.73 9.06
CA GLU A 431 -13.11 -4.65 10.04
C GLU A 431 -13.42 -3.28 9.39
N LEU A 432 -12.94 -3.06 8.17
CA LEU A 432 -13.25 -1.86 7.38
C LEU A 432 -14.66 -1.88 6.76
N GLY A 433 -15.44 -2.95 6.88
CA GLY A 433 -16.78 -3.07 6.29
C GLY A 433 -16.79 -3.13 4.76
N LEU A 434 -15.66 -3.46 4.11
CA LEU A 434 -15.57 -3.49 2.65
C LEU A 434 -16.44 -4.57 2.02
N PHE A 435 -16.65 -5.69 2.69
CA PHE A 435 -17.55 -6.75 2.22
C PHE A 435 -19.02 -6.33 2.30
N ASP A 436 -19.35 -5.46 3.24
CA ASP A 436 -20.73 -5.02 3.48
C ASP A 436 -21.10 -3.88 2.53
N ASN A 437 -20.25 -2.86 2.40
CA ASN A 437 -20.38 -1.80 1.40
C ASN A 437 -19.02 -1.25 0.94
N PRO A 438 -18.50 -1.65 -0.23
CA PRO A 438 -17.24 -1.15 -0.76
C PRO A 438 -17.37 0.13 -1.59
N TYR A 439 -18.58 0.62 -1.85
CA TYR A 439 -18.85 1.72 -2.77
C TYR A 439 -18.82 3.09 -2.07
N VAL A 440 -18.48 4.11 -2.85
CA VAL A 440 -18.61 5.50 -2.44
C VAL A 440 -19.79 6.16 -3.17
N ASP A 441 -20.39 7.16 -2.52
CA ASP A 441 -21.40 8.00 -3.12
C ASP A 441 -20.72 9.11 -3.96
N GLU A 442 -20.82 8.98 -5.29
CA GLU A 442 -20.15 9.91 -6.22
C GLU A 442 -20.73 11.32 -6.17
N ASP A 443 -21.99 11.50 -5.76
CA ASP A 443 -22.66 12.80 -5.70
C ASP A 443 -22.16 13.67 -4.53
N ILE A 444 -21.56 13.05 -3.52
CA ILE A 444 -21.05 13.77 -2.35
C ILE A 444 -19.54 14.04 -2.40
N ILE A 445 -18.79 13.48 -3.34
CA ILE A 445 -17.33 13.62 -3.41
C ILE A 445 -16.94 15.10 -3.40
N ASN A 446 -17.51 15.90 -4.30
CA ASN A 446 -17.21 17.33 -4.38
C ASN A 446 -17.67 18.14 -3.15
N LYS A 447 -18.55 17.57 -2.34
CA LYS A 447 -19.05 18.18 -1.10
C LYS A 447 -18.19 17.84 0.11
N ARG A 448 -17.33 16.82 0.00
CA ARG A 448 -16.47 16.33 1.10
C ARG A 448 -14.99 16.59 0.86
N VAL A 449 -14.52 16.49 -0.38
CA VAL A 449 -13.11 16.62 -0.72
C VAL A 449 -12.74 18.09 -0.97
N GLY A 450 -11.64 18.53 -0.39
CA GLY A 450 -11.09 19.88 -0.59
C GLY A 450 -11.85 21.01 0.09
N LEU A 451 -12.79 20.71 0.98
CA LEU A 451 -13.56 21.74 1.71
C LEU A 451 -12.67 22.62 2.60
N PHE A 452 -11.59 22.09 3.12
CA PHE A 452 -10.62 22.76 3.97
C PHE A 452 -9.60 23.60 3.18
N LYS A 453 -9.85 23.88 1.90
CA LYS A 453 -9.05 24.87 1.11
C LYS A 453 -9.00 26.24 1.77
N ASN A 454 -9.99 26.55 2.60
CA ASN A 454 -10.08 27.78 3.39
C ASN A 454 -9.94 27.46 4.89
N LEU A 455 -8.81 26.91 5.32
CA LEU A 455 -8.45 27.00 6.74
C LEU A 455 -8.60 28.46 7.16
N PRO A 456 -9.26 28.77 8.30
CA PRO A 456 -9.40 30.14 8.75
C PRO A 456 -8.04 30.82 8.71
N ARG A 457 -7.97 32.05 8.13
CA ARG A 457 -6.73 32.85 8.07
C ARG A 457 -6.07 33.10 9.43
N ASN A 458 -6.65 32.60 10.50
CA ASN A 458 -6.15 32.64 11.88
C ASN A 458 -5.13 31.54 12.19
N PHE A 459 -4.85 30.58 11.31
CA PHE A 459 -3.63 29.79 11.34
C PHE A 459 -2.44 30.66 10.87
N LYS A 460 -2.17 31.72 11.60
CA LYS A 460 -0.86 32.37 11.52
C LYS A 460 0.14 31.37 12.10
N ALA A 461 1.01 30.84 11.22
CA ALA A 461 2.25 30.28 11.68
C ALA A 461 2.86 31.30 12.65
N THR A 462 2.91 30.96 13.91
CA THR A 462 3.60 31.79 14.90
C THR A 462 5.04 31.81 14.46
N ARG A 463 5.53 32.91 13.91
CA ARG A 463 6.94 33.11 13.67
C ARG A 463 7.58 33.21 15.04
N TYR A 464 8.21 32.13 15.46
CA TYR A 464 9.21 32.21 16.51
C TYR A 464 10.47 32.80 15.86
N HIS A 465 10.86 33.93 16.34
CA HIS A 465 12.16 34.58 16.03
C HIS A 465 13.28 33.83 16.76
#